data_af2156ed877f22b3a517f8106c541cae
#
_entry.id   af2156ed877f22b3a517f8106c541cae
#
_cell.length_a   1.000
_cell.length_b   1.000
_cell.length_c   1.000
_cell.angle_alpha   90.00
_cell.angle_beta   90.00
_cell.angle_gamma   90.00
#
_symmetry.space_group_name_H-M   'P 1'
#
loop_
_entity.id
_entity.type
_entity.pdbx_description
1 polymer ?
#
loop_
_entity_poly.entity_id
_entity_poly.type
_entity_poly.pdbx_seq_one_letter_code
_entity_poly.pdbx_strand_id
1 'polypeptide(L)'
;TYDNLAEAAAILKGKNIGNDYFTASAYPQSTPVSMAVTREGITADLIEAGVVMKPAFCGPCFGAGDVPSNNGLSIRHTTRNFPNREGSKPGQGQLSLVALMDARSIAATAANGGVITAATDVEYENTHKPYVYDDKIYKCRVYNGFGKAKPETELRYGPNIKDWPKMYPMQENMLVELAAVIHDPVTTTDELIPSGETSSYRSNPLKLSEFALSRRVPEYVGLSKEIQKQD
;
A
#
# COMPACT_ATOMS: atom_id res chain seq x y z
N THR A 1 0.54 3.26 12.81
CA THR A 1 -0.35 3.97 13.76
C THR A 1 0.34 5.17 14.36
N TYR A 2 -0.40 6.01 15.08
CA TYR A 2 0.15 7.12 15.87
C TYR A 2 1.22 6.61 16.86
N ASP A 3 0.85 5.61 17.66
CA ASP A 3 1.74 5.07 18.69
C ASP A 3 3.05 4.53 18.11
N ASN A 4 2.99 3.84 16.98
CA ASN A 4 4.19 3.35 16.30
C ASN A 4 5.15 4.49 15.91
N LEU A 5 4.62 5.63 15.46
CA LEU A 5 5.42 6.79 15.11
C LEU A 5 5.96 7.50 16.36
N ALA A 6 5.17 7.57 17.43
CA ALA A 6 5.59 8.13 18.71
C ALA A 6 6.74 7.31 19.34
N GLU A 7 6.62 5.98 19.34
CA GLU A 7 7.68 5.07 19.82
C GLU A 7 8.95 5.20 18.96
N ALA A 8 8.80 5.24 17.64
CA ALA A 8 9.93 5.41 16.74
C ALA A 8 10.64 6.76 16.97
N ALA A 9 9.88 7.83 17.14
CA ALA A 9 10.44 9.16 17.43
C ALA A 9 11.15 9.18 18.79
N ALA A 10 10.58 8.56 19.82
CA ALA A 10 11.22 8.48 21.13
C ALA A 10 12.57 7.74 21.08
N ILE A 11 12.68 6.66 20.31
CA ILE A 11 13.95 5.92 20.09
C ILE A 11 14.95 6.77 19.30
N LEU A 12 14.50 7.53 18.31
CA LEU A 12 15.36 8.29 17.40
C LEU A 12 15.69 9.69 17.92
N LYS A 13 15.04 10.17 18.95
CA LYS A 13 15.25 11.52 19.51
C LYS A 13 16.70 11.76 19.86
N GLY A 14 17.29 12.80 19.30
CA GLY A 14 18.69 13.15 19.49
C GLY A 14 19.69 12.21 18.80
N LYS A 15 19.22 11.29 17.95
CA LYS A 15 20.05 10.38 17.16
C LYS A 15 19.95 10.73 15.67
N ASN A 16 20.81 10.12 14.86
CA ASN A 16 20.82 10.29 13.42
C ASN A 16 20.96 8.92 12.75
N ILE A 17 20.17 8.68 11.70
CA ILE A 17 20.18 7.40 10.96
C ILE A 17 21.40 7.23 10.05
N GLY A 18 22.29 8.23 10.00
CA GLY A 18 23.44 8.23 9.10
C GLY A 18 23.11 8.78 7.72
N ASN A 19 24.13 8.86 6.88
CA ASN A 19 24.05 9.38 5.51
C ASN A 19 24.65 8.42 4.47
N ASP A 20 24.76 7.15 4.82
CA ASP A 20 25.34 6.10 3.98
C ASP A 20 24.23 5.28 3.28
N TYR A 21 24.31 3.98 3.31
CA TYR A 21 23.41 3.07 2.55
C TYR A 21 22.02 2.91 3.17
N PHE A 22 21.84 3.31 4.42
CA PHE A 22 20.56 3.18 5.10
C PHE A 22 19.69 4.42 4.87
N THR A 23 18.42 4.20 4.52
CA THR A 23 17.40 5.24 4.42
C THR A 23 16.14 4.82 5.15
N ALA A 24 15.40 5.77 5.72
CA ALA A 24 14.17 5.51 6.43
C ALA A 24 13.05 6.44 5.95
N SER A 25 11.86 5.90 5.77
CA SER A 25 10.65 6.66 5.46
C SER A 25 9.51 6.29 6.40
N ALA A 26 8.70 7.26 6.77
CA ALA A 26 7.54 7.07 7.63
C ALA A 26 6.26 7.57 6.96
N TYR A 27 5.22 6.73 7.00
CA TYR A 27 3.91 6.98 6.42
C TYR A 27 2.86 6.95 7.53
N PRO A 28 2.33 8.11 7.97
CA PRO A 28 1.18 8.12 8.86
C PRO A 28 -0.01 7.40 8.22
N GLN A 29 -0.77 6.66 9.01
CA GLN A 29 -1.89 5.85 8.47
C GLN A 29 -3.05 6.68 7.89
N SER A 30 -3.15 7.96 8.27
CA SER A 30 -4.23 8.85 7.82
C SER A 30 -3.84 10.32 8.03
N THR A 31 -4.58 11.24 7.41
CA THR A 31 -4.38 12.68 7.60
C THR A 31 -4.60 13.15 9.05
N PRO A 32 -5.62 12.65 9.80
CA PRO A 32 -5.74 12.95 11.24
C PRO A 32 -4.52 12.52 12.05
N VAL A 33 -3.97 11.34 11.78
CA VAL A 33 -2.73 10.89 12.44
C VAL A 33 -1.54 11.77 12.04
N SER A 34 -1.42 12.11 10.75
CA SER A 34 -0.37 13.04 10.28
C SER A 34 -0.43 14.38 11.01
N MET A 35 -1.63 14.93 11.20
CA MET A 35 -1.84 16.16 11.95
C MET A 35 -1.45 16.00 13.43
N ALA A 36 -1.82 14.89 14.06
CA ALA A 36 -1.52 14.63 15.45
C ALA A 36 0.00 14.52 15.70
N VAL A 37 0.72 13.72 14.90
CA VAL A 37 2.18 13.58 15.02
C VAL A 37 2.92 14.89 14.75
N THR A 38 2.36 15.75 13.90
CA THR A 38 2.92 17.09 13.65
C THR A 38 2.73 18.01 14.85
N ARG A 39 1.55 18.04 15.45
CA ARG A 39 1.24 18.87 16.62
C ARG A 39 2.05 18.48 17.86
N GLU A 40 2.29 17.20 18.05
CA GLU A 40 3.05 16.67 19.20
C GLU A 40 4.58 16.69 18.98
N GLY A 41 5.08 17.23 17.86
CA GLY A 41 6.51 17.33 17.58
C GLY A 41 7.15 16.03 17.09
N ILE A 42 6.43 14.91 17.05
CA ILE A 42 6.91 13.60 16.59
C ILE A 42 7.48 13.69 15.16
N THR A 43 6.82 14.47 14.29
CA THR A 43 7.30 14.71 12.93
C THR A 43 8.65 15.40 12.92
N ALA A 44 8.87 16.38 13.80
CA ALA A 44 10.14 17.10 13.90
C ALA A 44 11.27 16.17 14.39
N ASP A 45 11.05 15.42 15.47
CA ASP A 45 12.02 14.45 16.00
C ASP A 45 12.44 13.42 14.93
N LEU A 46 11.49 12.92 14.13
CA LEU A 46 11.78 11.98 13.05
C LEU A 46 12.58 12.62 11.90
N ILE A 47 12.22 13.83 11.48
CA ILE A 47 12.91 14.57 10.41
C ILE A 47 14.35 14.93 10.86
N GLU A 48 14.53 15.38 12.09
CA GLU A 48 15.84 15.71 12.66
C GLU A 48 16.75 14.47 12.69
N ALA A 49 16.19 13.29 12.93
CA ALA A 49 16.93 12.02 12.85
C ALA A 49 17.27 11.59 11.41
N GLY A 50 16.72 12.23 10.38
CA GLY A 50 16.94 11.90 8.97
C GLY A 50 15.85 11.04 8.33
N VAL A 51 14.73 10.79 9.01
CA VAL A 51 13.60 10.05 8.46
C VAL A 51 12.80 10.91 7.48
N VAL A 52 12.49 10.38 6.30
CA VAL A 52 11.66 11.07 5.31
C VAL A 52 10.18 10.88 5.65
N MET A 53 9.54 11.96 6.08
CA MET A 53 8.10 11.95 6.33
C MET A 53 7.31 12.04 5.05
N LYS A 54 6.43 11.10 4.81
CA LYS A 54 5.58 11.00 3.62
C LYS A 54 4.09 11.19 3.99
N PRO A 55 3.23 11.59 3.04
CA PRO A 55 1.78 11.60 3.28
C PRO A 55 1.24 10.19 3.49
N ALA A 56 0.01 10.08 4.02
CA ALA A 56 -0.70 8.82 4.14
C ALA A 56 -0.89 8.19 2.74
N PHE A 57 -0.12 7.16 2.44
CA PHE A 57 -0.07 6.54 1.13
C PHE A 57 0.43 5.09 1.22
N CYS A 58 -0.08 4.22 0.38
CA CYS A 58 0.31 2.81 0.32
C CYS A 58 1.42 2.57 -0.73
N GLY A 59 2.47 3.41 -0.74
CA GLY A 59 3.52 3.38 -1.75
C GLY A 59 4.41 2.15 -1.72
N PRO A 60 5.06 1.82 -0.59
CA PRO A 60 6.05 0.75 -0.54
C PRO A 60 5.49 -0.63 -0.86
N CYS A 61 4.23 -0.90 -0.51
CA CYS A 61 3.66 -2.24 -0.65
C CYS A 61 3.35 -2.67 -2.10
N PHE A 62 3.47 -1.77 -3.07
CA PHE A 62 3.30 -2.08 -4.50
C PHE A 62 4.36 -1.43 -5.41
N GLY A 63 5.49 -1.02 -4.84
CA GLY A 63 6.61 -0.47 -5.60
C GLY A 63 6.42 0.95 -6.13
N ALA A 64 5.49 1.73 -5.55
CA ALA A 64 5.26 3.13 -5.95
C ALA A 64 6.12 4.14 -5.17
N GLY A 65 7.00 3.67 -4.31
CA GLY A 65 7.93 4.51 -3.56
C GLY A 65 8.81 3.67 -2.65
N ASP A 66 9.94 4.22 -2.23
CA ASP A 66 10.92 3.57 -1.35
C ASP A 66 11.32 2.17 -1.85
N VAL A 67 11.54 2.05 -3.15
CA VAL A 67 12.01 0.81 -3.78
C VAL A 67 13.47 0.60 -3.37
N PRO A 68 13.82 -0.55 -2.78
CA PRO A 68 15.21 -0.83 -2.41
C PRO A 68 16.07 -1.00 -3.65
N SER A 69 17.37 -0.79 -3.50
CA SER A 69 18.35 -1.10 -4.53
C SER A 69 18.35 -2.59 -4.86
N ASN A 70 18.90 -2.97 -6.01
CA ASN A 70 19.08 -4.37 -6.34
C ASN A 70 19.94 -5.06 -5.26
N ASN A 71 19.51 -6.24 -4.82
CA ASN A 71 20.03 -6.99 -3.67
C ASN A 71 19.88 -6.28 -2.30
N GLY A 72 19.08 -5.20 -2.24
CA GLY A 72 18.81 -4.49 -1.00
C GLY A 72 17.78 -5.21 -0.13
N LEU A 73 17.87 -5.00 1.18
CA LEU A 73 16.89 -5.45 2.16
C LEU A 73 15.99 -4.28 2.57
N SER A 74 14.70 -4.43 2.39
CA SER A 74 13.68 -3.52 2.92
C SER A 74 13.10 -4.10 4.20
N ILE A 75 13.32 -3.44 5.33
CA ILE A 75 12.62 -3.76 6.58
C ILE A 75 11.42 -2.85 6.74
N ARG A 76 10.27 -3.39 7.11
CA ARG A 76 9.02 -2.61 7.12
C ARG A 76 8.03 -3.05 8.18
N HIS A 77 7.26 -2.09 8.64
CA HIS A 77 6.10 -2.30 9.51
C HIS A 77 4.80 -2.20 8.69
N THR A 78 4.65 -3.07 7.72
CA THR A 78 3.44 -3.19 6.89
C THR A 78 3.10 -4.65 6.69
N THR A 79 1.82 -4.95 6.58
CA THR A 79 1.33 -6.32 6.44
C THR A 79 1.50 -6.91 5.04
N ARG A 80 1.95 -6.11 4.06
CA ARG A 80 2.05 -6.54 2.66
C ARG A 80 3.51 -6.63 2.24
N ASN A 81 4.09 -7.79 2.43
CA ASN A 81 5.45 -8.14 2.07
C ASN A 81 5.48 -9.30 1.05
N PHE A 82 4.70 -9.18 0.00
CA PHE A 82 4.68 -10.18 -1.06
C PHE A 82 5.98 -10.15 -1.87
N PRO A 83 6.48 -11.30 -2.32
CA PRO A 83 7.61 -11.37 -3.23
C PRO A 83 7.38 -10.52 -4.48
N ASN A 84 8.43 -9.89 -4.98
CA ASN A 84 8.45 -9.14 -6.24
C ASN A 84 7.49 -7.93 -6.33
N ARG A 85 6.99 -7.41 -5.20
CA ARG A 85 6.12 -6.21 -5.20
C ARG A 85 6.90 -4.90 -5.07
N GLU A 86 8.12 -4.97 -4.61
CA GLU A 86 8.96 -3.81 -4.32
C GLU A 86 9.57 -3.14 -5.58
N GLY A 87 8.99 -3.36 -6.75
CA GLY A 87 9.62 -2.97 -7.99
C GLY A 87 10.72 -3.93 -8.45
N SER A 88 10.98 -5.01 -7.68
CA SER A 88 11.90 -6.05 -8.14
C SER A 88 11.31 -6.84 -9.28
N LYS A 89 12.10 -7.09 -10.29
CA LYS A 89 11.74 -7.87 -11.48
C LYS A 89 12.75 -8.99 -11.69
N PRO A 90 12.59 -10.15 -11.03
CA PRO A 90 13.56 -11.24 -11.08
C PRO A 90 13.85 -11.73 -12.51
N GLY A 91 12.85 -11.72 -13.40
CA GLY A 91 13.04 -12.02 -14.83
C GLY A 91 13.92 -11.01 -15.58
N GLN A 92 14.24 -9.87 -14.95
CA GLN A 92 15.15 -8.86 -15.47
C GLN A 92 16.42 -8.73 -14.60
N GLY A 93 16.71 -9.73 -13.76
CA GLY A 93 17.88 -9.77 -12.90
C GLY A 93 17.79 -8.85 -11.66
N GLN A 94 16.62 -8.34 -11.32
CA GLN A 94 16.41 -7.52 -10.13
C GLN A 94 15.93 -8.39 -8.97
N LEU A 95 16.56 -8.23 -7.81
CA LEU A 95 16.20 -8.89 -6.56
C LEU A 95 16.10 -7.86 -5.44
N SER A 96 15.01 -7.87 -4.71
CA SER A 96 14.89 -7.17 -3.44
C SER A 96 14.37 -8.12 -2.35
N LEU A 97 14.90 -7.95 -1.17
CA LEU A 97 14.51 -8.72 0.01
C LEU A 97 13.58 -7.86 0.88
N VAL A 98 12.60 -8.49 1.50
CA VAL A 98 11.65 -7.82 2.39
C VAL A 98 11.56 -8.58 3.70
N ALA A 99 11.72 -7.86 4.81
CA ALA A 99 11.50 -8.39 6.14
C ALA A 99 10.44 -7.56 6.88
N LEU A 100 9.52 -8.24 7.57
CA LEU A 100 8.55 -7.59 8.43
C LEU A 100 9.16 -7.41 9.82
N MET A 101 9.11 -6.18 10.32
CA MET A 101 9.58 -5.83 11.65
C MET A 101 8.61 -4.90 12.36
N ASP A 102 8.60 -4.87 13.69
CA ASP A 102 7.87 -3.87 14.44
C ASP A 102 8.53 -2.48 14.33
N ALA A 103 7.74 -1.42 14.53
CA ALA A 103 8.20 -0.05 14.31
C ALA A 103 9.35 0.36 15.25
N ARG A 104 9.40 -0.18 16.47
CA ARG A 104 10.45 0.12 17.45
C ARG A 104 11.77 -0.53 17.03
N SER A 105 11.73 -1.79 16.58
CA SER A 105 12.92 -2.47 16.06
C SER A 105 13.43 -1.84 14.76
N ILE A 106 12.53 -1.31 13.90
CA ILE A 106 12.96 -0.50 12.75
C ILE A 106 13.66 0.78 13.22
N ALA A 107 13.13 1.48 14.22
CA ALA A 107 13.74 2.68 14.76
C ALA A 107 15.07 2.38 15.46
N ALA A 108 15.17 1.27 16.20
CA ALA A 108 16.43 0.81 16.80
C ALA A 108 17.50 0.50 15.74
N THR A 109 17.09 -0.18 14.67
CA THR A 109 17.97 -0.45 13.50
C THR A 109 18.41 0.86 12.84
N ALA A 110 17.50 1.82 12.68
CA ALA A 110 17.81 3.13 12.14
C ALA A 110 18.80 3.90 13.02
N ALA A 111 18.60 3.91 14.35
CA ALA A 111 19.49 4.53 15.32
C ALA A 111 20.90 3.90 15.33
N ASN A 112 21.02 2.66 14.87
CA ASN A 112 22.29 1.91 14.75
C ASN A 112 22.80 1.89 13.29
N GLY A 113 22.50 2.92 12.51
CA GLY A 113 23.04 3.10 11.16
C GLY A 113 22.64 2.01 10.16
N GLY A 114 21.51 1.33 10.37
CA GLY A 114 21.00 0.27 9.50
C GLY A 114 21.42 -1.15 9.91
N VAL A 115 22.20 -1.30 10.98
CA VAL A 115 22.49 -2.63 11.55
C VAL A 115 21.26 -3.16 12.29
N ILE A 116 20.75 -4.33 11.89
CA ILE A 116 19.53 -4.91 12.46
C ILE A 116 19.68 -5.03 13.99
N THR A 117 18.77 -4.35 14.70
CA THR A 117 18.79 -4.21 16.15
C THR A 117 17.38 -4.41 16.69
N ALA A 118 17.26 -5.21 17.74
CA ALA A 118 15.99 -5.41 18.42
C ALA A 118 15.63 -4.17 19.28
N ALA A 119 14.35 -3.87 19.41
CA ALA A 119 13.91 -2.78 20.28
C ALA A 119 14.23 -3.03 21.76
N THR A 120 14.39 -4.29 22.17
CA THR A 120 14.81 -4.71 23.52
C THR A 120 16.24 -4.33 23.86
N ASP A 121 17.06 -4.03 22.86
CA ASP A 121 18.47 -3.71 23.03
C ASP A 121 18.71 -2.18 23.13
N VAL A 122 17.62 -1.40 23.15
CA VAL A 122 17.67 0.08 23.18
C VAL A 122 16.83 0.58 24.35
N GLU A 123 17.46 1.36 25.21
CA GLU A 123 16.74 2.11 26.24
C GLU A 123 16.19 3.43 25.67
N TYR A 124 14.93 3.69 25.93
CA TYR A 124 14.24 4.94 25.55
C TYR A 124 13.02 5.18 26.43
N GLU A 125 12.58 6.41 26.49
CA GLU A 125 11.34 6.81 27.18
C GLU A 125 10.41 7.51 26.20
N ASN A 126 9.21 7.01 26.04
CA ASN A 126 8.17 7.65 25.25
C ASN A 126 7.37 8.61 26.13
N THR A 127 7.64 9.90 25.98
CA THR A 127 6.94 11.00 26.70
C THR A 127 5.83 11.65 25.89
N HIS A 128 5.52 11.15 24.69
CA HIS A 128 4.47 11.69 23.86
C HIS A 128 3.09 11.37 24.42
N LYS A 129 2.15 12.31 24.26
CA LYS A 129 0.78 12.13 24.70
C LYS A 129 0.06 11.04 23.92
N PRO A 130 -0.91 10.35 24.53
CA PRO A 130 -1.76 9.40 23.83
C PRO A 130 -2.49 10.06 22.66
N TYR A 131 -2.77 9.27 21.62
CA TYR A 131 -3.52 9.73 20.46
C TYR A 131 -4.95 10.13 20.83
N VAL A 132 -5.34 11.33 20.40
CA VAL A 132 -6.72 11.80 20.45
C VAL A 132 -7.21 12.05 19.04
N TYR A 133 -8.28 11.37 18.66
CA TYR A 133 -8.88 11.52 17.34
C TYR A 133 -9.50 12.91 17.17
N ASP A 134 -9.13 13.60 16.10
CA ASP A 134 -9.68 14.90 15.69
C ASP A 134 -10.25 14.78 14.27
N ASP A 135 -11.56 14.87 14.14
CA ASP A 135 -12.27 14.75 12.86
C ASP A 135 -12.31 16.04 12.04
N LYS A 136 -11.69 17.13 12.56
CA LYS A 136 -11.69 18.45 11.92
C LYS A 136 -11.24 18.40 10.46
N ILE A 137 -10.24 17.56 10.16
CA ILE A 137 -9.74 17.38 8.78
C ILE A 137 -10.85 16.89 7.86
N TYR A 138 -11.62 15.91 8.30
CA TYR A 138 -12.74 15.41 7.49
C TYR A 138 -13.85 16.44 7.34
N LYS A 139 -14.17 17.16 8.42
CA LYS A 139 -15.20 18.22 8.38
C LYS A 139 -14.87 19.36 7.41
N CYS A 140 -13.59 19.69 7.24
CA CYS A 140 -13.19 20.81 6.37
C CYS A 140 -12.76 20.39 4.95
N ARG A 141 -12.45 19.10 4.68
CA ARG A 141 -11.90 18.65 3.40
C ARG A 141 -12.76 17.63 2.67
N VAL A 142 -13.58 16.87 3.37
CA VAL A 142 -14.38 15.80 2.77
C VAL A 142 -15.83 16.27 2.68
N TYR A 143 -16.37 16.26 1.47
CA TYR A 143 -17.79 16.55 1.28
C TYR A 143 -18.63 15.44 1.91
N ASN A 144 -19.49 15.82 2.85
CA ASN A 144 -20.48 14.92 3.43
C ASN A 144 -21.82 15.07 2.67
N GLY A 145 -22.08 14.15 1.77
CA GLY A 145 -23.32 14.08 0.97
C GLY A 145 -24.43 13.25 1.58
N PHE A 146 -24.26 12.68 2.77
CA PHE A 146 -25.28 11.88 3.42
C PHE A 146 -26.58 12.69 3.62
N GLY A 147 -27.71 12.19 3.15
CA GLY A 147 -28.99 12.89 3.18
C GLY A 147 -29.10 14.12 2.27
N LYS A 148 -28.11 14.37 1.40
CA LYS A 148 -28.05 15.51 0.48
C LYS A 148 -27.91 15.05 -0.98
N ALA A 149 -28.59 13.98 -1.33
CA ALA A 149 -28.56 13.46 -2.70
C ALA A 149 -29.01 14.54 -3.71
N LYS A 150 -28.34 14.60 -4.82
CA LYS A 150 -28.63 15.47 -5.97
C LYS A 150 -28.69 14.60 -7.22
N PRO A 151 -29.81 13.90 -7.44
CA PRO A 151 -29.93 12.91 -8.53
C PRO A 151 -29.81 13.55 -9.93
N GLU A 152 -30.09 14.85 -10.04
CA GLU A 152 -29.99 15.62 -11.26
C GLU A 152 -28.54 16.04 -11.62
N THR A 153 -27.56 15.78 -10.75
CA THR A 153 -26.17 16.18 -10.99
C THR A 153 -25.56 15.30 -12.07
N GLU A 154 -25.14 15.92 -13.17
CA GLU A 154 -24.41 15.25 -14.22
C GLU A 154 -23.04 14.77 -13.73
N LEU A 155 -22.74 13.48 -13.96
CA LEU A 155 -21.44 12.91 -13.65
C LEU A 155 -20.46 13.21 -14.79
N ARG A 156 -19.34 13.83 -14.45
CA ARG A 156 -18.23 14.09 -15.39
C ARG A 156 -17.06 13.18 -15.08
N TYR A 157 -16.80 12.23 -15.94
CA TYR A 157 -15.72 11.29 -15.78
C TYR A 157 -14.38 11.84 -16.25
N GLY A 158 -13.32 11.51 -15.53
CA GLY A 158 -11.95 11.71 -16.01
C GLY A 158 -11.64 10.76 -17.18
N PRO A 159 -10.52 10.97 -17.90
CA PRO A 159 -10.21 10.23 -19.14
C PRO A 159 -10.08 8.73 -18.98
N ASN A 160 -9.69 8.26 -17.78
CA ASN A 160 -9.50 6.84 -17.49
C ASN A 160 -10.71 6.18 -16.79
N ILE A 161 -11.77 6.95 -16.53
CA ILE A 161 -12.97 6.44 -15.88
C ILE A 161 -13.97 6.05 -16.97
N LYS A 162 -14.44 4.82 -16.92
CA LYS A 162 -15.46 4.28 -17.83
C LYS A 162 -16.58 3.63 -17.04
N ASP A 163 -17.78 3.72 -17.57
CA ASP A 163 -18.93 3.04 -17.01
C ASP A 163 -18.73 1.52 -17.05
N TRP A 164 -19.50 0.85 -16.20
CA TRP A 164 -19.63 -0.59 -16.25
C TRP A 164 -20.27 -1.02 -17.58
N PRO A 165 -19.89 -2.18 -18.12
CA PRO A 165 -20.58 -2.76 -19.25
C PRO A 165 -22.04 -3.08 -18.87
N LYS A 166 -22.88 -3.25 -19.87
CA LYS A 166 -24.24 -3.72 -19.65
C LYS A 166 -24.20 -5.06 -18.91
N MET A 167 -24.82 -5.10 -17.74
CA MET A 167 -24.92 -6.29 -16.92
C MET A 167 -26.28 -6.94 -17.12
N TYR A 168 -26.30 -8.25 -17.20
CA TYR A 168 -27.55 -9.03 -17.22
C TYR A 168 -27.86 -9.50 -15.80
N PRO A 169 -29.15 -9.58 -15.41
CA PRO A 169 -29.52 -10.14 -14.13
C PRO A 169 -29.14 -11.63 -14.08
N MET A 170 -28.65 -12.07 -12.94
CA MET A 170 -28.38 -13.49 -12.73
C MET A 170 -29.69 -14.30 -12.86
N GLN A 171 -29.61 -15.37 -13.60
CA GLN A 171 -30.72 -16.32 -13.71
C GLN A 171 -30.72 -17.29 -12.53
N GLU A 172 -31.89 -17.90 -12.24
CA GLU A 172 -32.01 -18.91 -11.18
C GLU A 172 -31.11 -20.14 -11.46
N ASN A 173 -31.00 -20.52 -12.72
CA ASN A 173 -30.13 -21.59 -13.18
C ASN A 173 -29.20 -21.07 -14.26
N MET A 174 -27.93 -21.48 -14.21
CA MET A 174 -26.92 -21.11 -15.18
C MET A 174 -26.14 -22.34 -15.62
N LEU A 175 -25.86 -22.45 -16.90
CA LEU A 175 -24.85 -23.35 -17.43
C LEU A 175 -23.53 -22.57 -17.46
N VAL A 176 -22.48 -23.18 -16.90
CA VAL A 176 -21.15 -22.54 -16.84
C VAL A 176 -20.11 -23.46 -17.48
N GLU A 177 -19.22 -22.88 -18.25
CA GLU A 177 -18.05 -23.56 -18.78
C GLU A 177 -16.81 -23.19 -17.97
N LEU A 178 -15.98 -24.19 -17.67
CA LEU A 178 -14.80 -24.02 -16.84
C LEU A 178 -13.61 -23.55 -17.71
N ALA A 179 -13.33 -22.26 -17.69
CA ALA A 179 -12.27 -21.65 -18.49
C ALA A 179 -10.87 -21.77 -17.87
N ALA A 180 -10.74 -21.93 -16.56
CA ALA A 180 -9.46 -22.09 -15.87
C ALA A 180 -9.60 -22.81 -14.52
N VAL A 181 -8.54 -23.53 -14.15
CA VAL A 181 -8.43 -24.17 -12.82
C VAL A 181 -7.06 -23.83 -12.25
N ILE A 182 -7.02 -23.31 -11.04
CA ILE A 182 -5.80 -23.05 -10.29
C ILE A 182 -5.69 -24.07 -9.17
N HIS A 183 -4.66 -24.91 -9.22
CA HIS A 183 -4.42 -25.99 -8.27
C HIS A 183 -3.55 -25.58 -7.08
N ASP A 184 -2.99 -24.37 -7.10
CA ASP A 184 -2.18 -23.85 -6.00
C ASP A 184 -3.03 -23.70 -4.72
N PRO A 185 -2.53 -24.08 -3.54
CA PRO A 185 -3.25 -23.95 -2.29
C PRO A 185 -3.46 -22.51 -1.86
N VAL A 186 -2.68 -21.58 -2.40
CA VAL A 186 -2.77 -20.14 -2.10
C VAL A 186 -2.74 -19.36 -3.40
N THR A 187 -3.73 -18.49 -3.58
CA THR A 187 -3.80 -17.53 -4.69
C THR A 187 -3.93 -16.14 -4.14
N THR A 188 -3.08 -15.22 -4.60
CA THR A 188 -3.10 -13.82 -4.19
C THR A 188 -3.96 -12.97 -5.14
N THR A 189 -4.43 -11.82 -4.64
CA THR A 189 -5.13 -10.85 -5.50
C THR A 189 -4.27 -10.34 -6.65
N ASP A 190 -2.95 -10.33 -6.48
CA ASP A 190 -2.02 -9.88 -7.52
C ASP A 190 -1.87 -10.92 -8.67
N GLU A 191 -2.13 -12.18 -8.38
CA GLU A 191 -2.20 -13.25 -9.38
C GLU A 191 -3.53 -13.21 -10.14
N LEU A 192 -4.61 -12.81 -9.48
CA LEU A 192 -5.91 -12.64 -10.12
C LEU A 192 -5.92 -11.40 -11.03
N ILE A 193 -5.45 -10.26 -10.52
CA ILE A 193 -5.32 -8.98 -11.25
C ILE A 193 -4.00 -8.33 -10.83
N PRO A 194 -2.99 -8.24 -11.70
CA PRO A 194 -1.68 -7.70 -11.35
C PRO A 194 -1.74 -6.21 -11.04
N SER A 195 -1.46 -5.84 -9.80
CA SER A 195 -1.66 -4.48 -9.26
C SER A 195 -0.78 -3.43 -9.95
N GLY A 196 0.47 -3.73 -10.21
CA GLY A 196 1.42 -2.80 -10.83
C GLY A 196 1.04 -2.43 -12.25
N GLU A 197 0.70 -3.44 -13.05
CA GLU A 197 0.37 -3.29 -14.47
C GLU A 197 -1.00 -2.62 -14.69
N THR A 198 -1.92 -2.78 -13.73
CA THR A 198 -3.30 -2.35 -13.86
C THR A 198 -3.64 -1.07 -13.09
N SER A 199 -2.66 -0.44 -12.45
CA SER A 199 -2.90 0.74 -11.60
C SER A 199 -3.66 1.86 -12.31
N SER A 200 -3.38 2.10 -13.59
CA SER A 200 -4.04 3.12 -14.41
C SER A 200 -5.45 2.74 -14.90
N TYR A 201 -5.85 1.48 -14.73
CA TYR A 201 -7.13 0.96 -15.26
C TYR A 201 -8.17 0.67 -14.18
N ARG A 202 -7.88 1.02 -12.92
CA ARG A 202 -8.73 0.72 -11.76
C ARG A 202 -10.18 1.24 -11.89
N SER A 203 -10.37 2.31 -12.63
CA SER A 203 -11.69 2.91 -12.89
C SER A 203 -12.22 2.62 -14.31
N ASN A 204 -11.69 1.57 -14.95
CA ASN A 204 -12.13 1.09 -16.26
C ASN A 204 -12.29 -0.43 -16.20
N PRO A 205 -13.49 -0.94 -15.83
CA PRO A 205 -13.71 -2.37 -15.58
C PRO A 205 -13.38 -3.25 -16.79
N LEU A 206 -13.75 -2.82 -17.99
CA LEU A 206 -13.47 -3.57 -19.22
C LEU A 206 -11.97 -3.68 -19.48
N LYS A 207 -11.23 -2.57 -19.34
CA LYS A 207 -9.79 -2.60 -19.54
C LYS A 207 -9.07 -3.39 -18.43
N LEU A 208 -9.58 -3.29 -17.20
CA LEU A 208 -9.05 -4.05 -16.07
C LEU A 208 -9.25 -5.56 -16.27
N SER A 209 -10.39 -5.99 -16.79
CA SER A 209 -10.70 -7.40 -17.02
C SER A 209 -9.78 -8.08 -18.03
N GLU A 210 -9.15 -7.32 -18.95
CA GLU A 210 -8.16 -7.85 -19.89
C GLU A 210 -6.91 -8.41 -19.22
N PHE A 211 -6.71 -8.12 -17.93
CA PHE A 211 -5.58 -8.60 -17.14
C PHE A 211 -5.96 -9.73 -16.18
N ALA A 212 -7.21 -10.20 -16.23
CA ALA A 212 -7.66 -11.27 -15.33
C ALA A 212 -6.81 -12.54 -15.55
N LEU A 213 -6.24 -13.06 -14.46
CA LEU A 213 -5.38 -14.23 -14.42
C LEU A 213 -4.14 -14.17 -15.34
N SER A 214 -3.79 -13.02 -15.92
CA SER A 214 -2.73 -12.88 -16.93
C SER A 214 -1.37 -13.46 -16.51
N ARG A 215 -1.09 -13.53 -15.20
CA ARG A 215 0.15 -14.13 -14.68
C ARG A 215 0.08 -15.63 -14.44
N ARG A 216 -1.10 -16.19 -14.28
CA ARG A 216 -1.30 -17.61 -13.95
C ARG A 216 -1.81 -18.42 -15.13
N VAL A 217 -2.76 -17.87 -15.86
CA VAL A 217 -3.41 -18.48 -17.02
C VAL A 217 -3.52 -17.42 -18.12
N PRO A 218 -2.46 -17.12 -18.84
CA PRO A 218 -2.42 -16.04 -19.84
C PRO A 218 -3.53 -16.14 -20.89
N GLU A 219 -3.98 -17.35 -21.23
CA GLU A 219 -5.04 -17.65 -22.20
C GLU A 219 -6.45 -17.41 -21.66
N TYR A 220 -6.63 -17.23 -20.35
CA TYR A 220 -7.95 -17.15 -19.69
C TYR A 220 -8.89 -16.12 -20.32
N VAL A 221 -8.40 -14.91 -20.56
CA VAL A 221 -9.22 -13.84 -21.14
C VAL A 221 -9.66 -14.16 -22.57
N GLY A 222 -8.77 -14.75 -23.35
CA GLY A 222 -9.07 -15.24 -24.70
C GLY A 222 -10.18 -16.28 -24.70
N LEU A 223 -10.01 -17.33 -23.90
CA LEU A 223 -11.00 -18.41 -23.75
C LEU A 223 -12.37 -17.88 -23.27
N SER A 224 -12.37 -17.01 -22.24
CA SER A 224 -13.61 -16.40 -21.72
C SER A 224 -14.38 -15.62 -22.80
N LYS A 225 -13.67 -14.90 -23.69
CA LYS A 225 -14.28 -14.18 -24.80
C LYS A 225 -14.80 -15.11 -25.91
N GLU A 226 -14.16 -16.26 -26.11
CA GLU A 226 -14.64 -17.27 -27.06
C GLU A 226 -15.92 -17.93 -26.54
N ILE A 227 -15.97 -18.29 -25.26
CA ILE A 227 -17.17 -18.83 -24.62
C ILE A 227 -18.33 -17.82 -24.72
N GLN A 228 -18.07 -16.55 -24.40
CA GLN A 228 -19.08 -15.50 -24.48
C GLN A 228 -19.69 -15.29 -25.86
N LYS A 229 -18.97 -15.64 -26.92
CA LYS A 229 -19.50 -15.53 -28.30
C LYS A 229 -20.44 -16.67 -28.69
N GLN A 230 -20.50 -17.71 -27.86
CA GLN A 230 -21.37 -18.87 -28.10
C GLN A 230 -22.76 -18.68 -27.50
N ASP A 231 -22.91 -17.69 -26.62
CA ASP A 231 -24.20 -17.24 -26.05
C ASP A 231 -24.89 -16.22 -26.98
#